data_614f801766e498f9d7a679b315247018
#
_entry.id   614f801766e498f9d7a679b315247018
#
_cell.length_a   1.000
_cell.length_b   1.000
_cell.length_c   1.000
_cell.angle_alpha   90.00
_cell.angle_beta   90.00
_cell.angle_gamma   90.00
#
_symmetry.space_group_name_H-M   'P 1'
#
loop_
_entity.id
_entity.type
_entity.pdbx_description
1 polymer ?
#
loop_
_entity_poly.entity_id
_entity_poly.type
_entity_poly.pdbx_seq_one_letter_code
_entity_poly.pdbx_strand_id
1 'polypeptide(L)'
;MVQKKKIYVIINPKSGTSAKQNIPHKIAEAFDAHKFDVHIFVTGYPGHGSEIATQAIKDKADYVVAVGGDGTVNEVGGALVGSDVALGIIPMGSGNGLGRDLNIPTDPKKAMEIILEENIISIDYGTVNDRIFLCTCGVGFDAEV
;
A
#
# COMPACT_ATOMS: atom_id res chain seq x y z
N MET A 1 29.22 5.18 0.12
CA MET A 1 28.15 4.34 -0.50
C MET A 1 26.80 4.74 0.05
N VAL A 2 25.89 5.04 -0.85
CA VAL A 2 24.51 5.34 -0.45
C VAL A 2 23.77 4.00 -0.27
N GLN A 3 23.23 3.78 0.92
CA GLN A 3 22.42 2.60 1.18
C GLN A 3 21.08 2.75 0.45
N LYS A 4 20.71 1.74 -0.32
CA LYS A 4 19.44 1.76 -1.03
C LYS A 4 18.29 1.59 -0.05
N LYS A 5 17.19 2.29 -0.30
CA LYS A 5 15.96 2.08 0.45
C LYS A 5 15.27 0.83 -0.05
N LYS A 6 14.85 0.00 0.87
CA LYS A 6 14.19 -1.26 0.56
C LYS A 6 12.67 -1.06 0.50
N ILE A 7 12.08 -1.44 -0.63
CA ILE A 7 10.65 -1.30 -0.88
C ILE A 7 10.05 -2.66 -1.19
N TYR A 8 9.02 -3.03 -0.45
CA TYR A 8 8.21 -4.21 -0.74
C TYR A 8 6.92 -3.74 -1.41
N VAL A 9 6.64 -4.23 -2.61
CA VAL A 9 5.43 -3.91 -3.35
C VAL A 9 4.52 -5.13 -3.34
N ILE A 10 3.32 -4.97 -2.81
CA ILE A 10 2.35 -6.07 -2.65
C ILE A 10 1.17 -5.80 -3.56
N ILE A 11 1.00 -6.64 -4.56
CA ILE A 11 -0.04 -6.48 -5.59
C ILE A 11 -1.12 -7.54 -5.38
N ASN A 12 -2.38 -7.10 -5.27
CA ASN A 12 -3.52 -8.00 -5.29
C ASN A 12 -3.99 -8.13 -6.75
N PRO A 13 -3.84 -9.33 -7.38
CA PRO A 13 -4.18 -9.48 -8.78
C PRO A 13 -5.68 -9.45 -9.05
N LYS A 14 -6.50 -9.63 -8.02
CA LYS A 14 -7.96 -9.66 -8.15
C LYS A 14 -8.63 -8.30 -8.08
N SER A 15 -7.94 -7.26 -7.63
CA SER A 15 -8.52 -5.93 -7.51
C SER A 15 -8.26 -5.13 -8.79
N GLY A 16 -9.26 -4.40 -9.28
CA GLY A 16 -9.15 -3.52 -10.44
C GLY A 16 -9.39 -4.18 -11.79
N THR A 17 -9.10 -3.45 -12.84
CA THR A 17 -9.34 -3.83 -14.24
C THR A 17 -8.07 -4.30 -14.93
N SER A 18 -8.16 -4.58 -16.23
CA SER A 18 -7.05 -5.05 -17.06
C SER A 18 -5.78 -4.18 -17.07
N ALA A 19 -5.87 -2.97 -16.54
CA ALA A 19 -4.72 -2.07 -16.44
C ALA A 19 -3.59 -2.60 -15.56
N LYS A 20 -3.84 -3.65 -14.78
CA LYS A 20 -2.85 -4.24 -13.87
C LYS A 20 -1.78 -5.09 -14.54
N GLN A 21 -1.99 -5.50 -15.77
CA GLN A 21 -1.08 -6.46 -16.41
C GLN A 21 0.36 -5.94 -16.51
N ASN A 22 0.52 -4.63 -16.56
CA ASN A 22 1.85 -4.02 -16.69
C ASN A 22 2.33 -3.32 -15.42
N ILE A 23 1.62 -3.48 -14.28
CA ILE A 23 1.98 -2.79 -13.04
C ILE A 23 3.38 -3.18 -12.52
N PRO A 24 3.75 -4.47 -12.46
CA PRO A 24 5.11 -4.80 -12.02
C PRO A 24 6.19 -4.13 -12.86
N HIS A 25 5.98 -4.07 -14.17
CA HIS A 25 6.93 -3.43 -15.09
C HIS A 25 6.99 -1.92 -14.86
N LYS A 26 5.83 -1.28 -14.73
CA LYS A 26 5.75 0.15 -14.44
C LYS A 26 6.43 0.51 -13.13
N ILE A 27 6.25 -0.32 -12.11
CA ILE A 27 6.89 -0.13 -10.81
C ILE A 27 8.40 -0.25 -10.94
N ALA A 28 8.89 -1.28 -11.63
CA ALA A 28 10.30 -1.48 -11.84
C ALA A 28 10.94 -0.31 -12.60
N GLU A 29 10.21 0.27 -13.56
CA GLU A 29 10.69 1.43 -14.31
C GLU A 29 10.68 2.71 -13.47
N ALA A 30 9.68 2.87 -12.60
CA ALA A 30 9.51 4.09 -11.82
C ALA A 30 10.54 4.23 -10.71
N PHE A 31 10.93 3.13 -10.09
CA PHE A 31 11.88 3.17 -8.98
C PHE A 31 13.30 3.02 -9.50
N ASP A 32 14.08 4.07 -9.28
CA ASP A 32 15.49 4.08 -9.68
C ASP A 32 16.29 3.02 -8.91
N ALA A 33 16.82 2.04 -9.63
CA ALA A 33 17.57 0.94 -9.05
C ALA A 33 18.84 1.37 -8.32
N HIS A 34 19.31 2.60 -8.53
CA HIS A 34 20.44 3.13 -7.79
C HIS A 34 20.07 3.61 -6.40
N LYS A 35 18.78 3.96 -6.20
CA LYS A 35 18.27 4.48 -4.91
C LYS A 35 17.43 3.48 -4.17
N PHE A 36 16.79 2.56 -4.88
CA PHE A 36 15.82 1.65 -4.29
C PHE A 36 16.13 0.20 -4.59
N ASP A 37 15.92 -0.64 -3.58
CA ASP A 37 15.95 -2.09 -3.70
C ASP A 37 14.48 -2.55 -3.66
N VAL A 38 13.92 -2.87 -4.83
CA VAL A 38 12.49 -3.12 -4.99
C VAL A 38 12.21 -4.62 -5.05
N HIS A 39 11.31 -5.07 -4.19
CA HIS A 39 10.84 -6.46 -4.16
C HIS A 39 9.33 -6.48 -4.43
N ILE A 40 8.93 -7.18 -5.49
CA ILE A 40 7.53 -7.20 -5.94
C ILE A 40 6.92 -8.56 -5.65
N PHE A 41 5.75 -8.55 -4.99
CA PHE A 41 5.00 -9.75 -4.62
C PHE A 41 3.58 -9.66 -5.16
N VAL A 42 3.05 -10.78 -5.60
CA VAL A 42 1.66 -10.90 -6.04
C VAL A 42 0.97 -11.82 -5.04
N THR A 43 -0.12 -11.36 -4.44
CA THR A 43 -0.81 -12.17 -3.43
C THR A 43 -1.58 -13.32 -4.06
N GLY A 44 -1.59 -14.46 -3.37
CA GLY A 44 -2.24 -15.69 -3.85
C GLY A 44 -3.49 -16.07 -3.09
N TYR A 45 -3.74 -15.49 -1.91
CA TYR A 45 -4.87 -15.87 -1.06
C TYR A 45 -5.14 -14.76 -0.03
N PRO A 46 -6.35 -14.76 0.58
CA PRO A 46 -6.66 -13.80 1.65
C PRO A 46 -5.67 -13.95 2.82
N GLY A 47 -5.16 -12.83 3.31
CA GLY A 47 -4.16 -12.82 4.38
C GLY A 47 -2.71 -12.81 3.89
N HIS A 48 -2.47 -13.15 2.63
CA HIS A 48 -1.10 -13.20 2.08
C HIS A 48 -0.42 -11.83 2.13
N GLY A 49 -1.16 -10.75 1.84
CA GLY A 49 -0.60 -9.40 1.92
C GLY A 49 -0.13 -9.06 3.33
N SER A 50 -0.89 -9.46 4.34
CA SER A 50 -0.50 -9.26 5.74
C SER A 50 0.79 -10.04 6.08
N GLU A 51 0.92 -11.26 5.59
CA GLU A 51 2.11 -12.07 5.80
C GLU A 51 3.35 -11.43 5.19
N ILE A 52 3.22 -10.94 3.95
CA ILE A 52 4.33 -10.27 3.26
C ILE A 52 4.71 -8.98 3.98
N ALA A 53 3.71 -8.20 4.40
CA ALA A 53 3.97 -6.96 5.14
C ALA A 53 4.69 -7.24 6.46
N THR A 54 4.30 -8.30 7.17
CA THR A 54 4.97 -8.72 8.40
C THR A 54 6.42 -9.11 8.11
N GLN A 55 6.66 -9.82 7.02
CA GLN A 55 8.02 -10.17 6.61
C GLN A 55 8.84 -8.92 6.27
N ALA A 56 8.21 -7.93 5.63
CA ALA A 56 8.87 -6.67 5.31
C ALA A 56 9.38 -5.96 6.58
N ILE A 57 8.59 -6.01 7.65
CA ILE A 57 9.03 -5.45 8.94
C ILE A 57 10.28 -6.18 9.46
N LYS A 58 10.27 -7.50 9.41
CA LYS A 58 11.41 -8.31 9.85
C LYS A 58 12.65 -8.04 9.01
N ASP A 59 12.47 -7.80 7.72
CA ASP A 59 13.55 -7.52 6.78
C ASP A 59 13.99 -6.06 6.82
N LYS A 60 13.40 -5.27 7.69
CA LYS A 60 13.69 -3.83 7.86
C LYS A 60 13.49 -3.04 6.59
N ALA A 61 12.39 -3.31 5.88
CA ALA A 61 12.00 -2.51 4.72
C ALA A 61 11.72 -1.07 5.15
N ASP A 62 12.03 -0.12 4.29
CA ASP A 62 11.72 1.29 4.52
C ASP A 62 10.27 1.59 4.16
N TYR A 63 9.79 0.99 3.08
CA TYR A 63 8.43 1.20 2.57
C TYR A 63 7.79 -0.12 2.19
N VAL A 64 6.47 -0.20 2.40
CA VAL A 64 5.63 -1.25 1.82
C VAL A 64 4.56 -0.55 1.01
N VAL A 65 4.43 -0.92 -0.25
CA VAL A 65 3.45 -0.32 -1.16
C VAL A 65 2.33 -1.33 -1.41
N ALA A 66 1.11 -0.94 -1.09
CA ALA A 66 -0.08 -1.75 -1.36
C ALA A 66 -0.68 -1.35 -2.70
N VAL A 67 -0.78 -2.30 -3.61
CA VAL A 67 -1.39 -2.09 -4.94
C VAL A 67 -2.71 -2.85 -4.98
N GLY A 68 -3.81 -2.13 -4.84
CA GLY A 68 -5.13 -2.75 -4.80
C GLY A 68 -6.19 -1.81 -4.30
N GLY A 69 -7.31 -2.37 -3.88
CA GLY A 69 -8.44 -1.62 -3.31
C GLY A 69 -8.37 -1.51 -1.80
N ASP A 70 -9.50 -1.12 -1.20
CA ASP A 70 -9.60 -0.88 0.25
C ASP A 70 -9.21 -2.10 1.08
N GLY A 71 -9.61 -3.27 0.65
CA GLY A 71 -9.27 -4.51 1.36
C GLY A 71 -7.77 -4.76 1.41
N THR A 72 -7.09 -4.57 0.28
CA THR A 72 -5.65 -4.76 0.21
C THR A 72 -4.91 -3.72 1.05
N VAL A 73 -5.32 -2.46 0.94
CA VAL A 73 -4.72 -1.37 1.73
C VAL A 73 -4.89 -1.63 3.21
N ASN A 74 -6.08 -2.05 3.63
CA ASN A 74 -6.36 -2.33 5.03
C ASN A 74 -5.59 -3.55 5.54
N GLU A 75 -5.50 -4.59 4.75
CA GLU A 75 -4.76 -5.81 5.10
C GLU A 75 -3.27 -5.53 5.27
N VAL A 76 -2.67 -4.89 4.29
CA VAL A 76 -1.24 -4.58 4.30
C VAL A 76 -0.93 -3.52 5.35
N GLY A 77 -1.66 -2.44 5.35
CA GLY A 77 -1.44 -1.33 6.30
C GLY A 77 -1.69 -1.74 7.73
N GLY A 78 -2.70 -2.57 7.97
CA GLY A 78 -2.99 -3.09 9.32
C GLY A 78 -1.82 -3.87 9.90
N ALA A 79 -1.12 -4.64 9.07
CA ALA A 79 0.06 -5.37 9.51
C ALA A 79 1.24 -4.46 9.84
N LEU A 80 1.28 -3.25 9.28
CA LEU A 80 2.37 -2.30 9.51
C LEU A 80 2.17 -1.41 10.74
N VAL A 81 0.99 -1.42 11.34
CA VAL A 81 0.71 -0.58 12.52
C VAL A 81 1.68 -0.92 13.65
N GLY A 82 2.25 0.12 14.26
CA GLY A 82 3.23 -0.05 15.33
C GLY A 82 4.65 -0.28 14.84
N SER A 83 4.88 -0.37 13.53
CA SER A 83 6.23 -0.48 12.96
C SER A 83 6.71 0.88 12.45
N ASP A 84 7.98 0.94 12.08
CA ASP A 84 8.59 2.13 11.47
C ASP A 84 8.49 2.11 9.94
N VAL A 85 7.82 1.12 9.38
CA VAL A 85 7.70 0.96 7.94
C VAL A 85 6.56 1.84 7.42
N ALA A 86 6.83 2.66 6.41
CA ALA A 86 5.83 3.54 5.83
C ALA A 86 5.01 2.82 4.76
N LEU A 87 3.72 3.13 4.70
CA LEU A 87 2.79 2.56 3.72
C LEU A 87 2.66 3.49 2.52
N GLY A 88 2.92 2.96 1.33
CA GLY A 88 2.58 3.62 0.08
C GLY A 88 1.32 2.97 -0.50
N ILE A 89 0.54 3.72 -1.24
CA ILE A 89 -0.73 3.23 -1.80
C ILE A 89 -0.78 3.52 -3.30
N ILE A 90 -1.05 2.48 -4.08
CA ILE A 90 -1.41 2.62 -5.49
C ILE A 90 -2.85 2.11 -5.60
N PRO A 91 -3.84 3.03 -5.61
CA PRO A 91 -5.25 2.66 -5.54
C PRO A 91 -5.71 1.99 -6.83
N MET A 92 -6.27 0.79 -6.74
CA MET A 92 -6.76 0.04 -7.90
C MET A 92 -8.10 -0.63 -7.63
N GLY A 93 -8.82 -0.19 -6.64
CA GLY A 93 -10.17 -0.67 -6.35
C GLY A 93 -11.24 0.30 -6.80
N SER A 94 -12.50 -0.03 -6.54
CA SER A 94 -13.64 0.82 -6.88
C SER A 94 -13.86 1.95 -5.87
N GLY A 95 -13.57 1.70 -4.60
CA GLY A 95 -13.76 2.69 -3.54
C GLY A 95 -12.54 3.56 -3.28
N ASN A 96 -11.43 2.92 -2.93
CA ASN A 96 -10.16 3.58 -2.63
C ASN A 96 -10.28 4.67 -1.57
N GLY A 97 -10.99 4.36 -0.45
CA GLY A 97 -11.34 5.35 0.57
C GLY A 97 -10.16 6.09 1.15
N LEU A 98 -9.15 5.36 1.64
CA LEU A 98 -7.97 6.00 2.22
C LEU A 98 -7.18 6.77 1.16
N GLY A 99 -7.06 6.22 -0.04
CA GLY A 99 -6.39 6.92 -1.14
C GLY A 99 -7.07 8.25 -1.47
N ARG A 100 -8.40 8.28 -1.49
CA ARG A 100 -9.15 9.51 -1.72
C ARG A 100 -8.95 10.52 -0.59
N ASP A 101 -9.00 10.06 0.64
CA ASP A 101 -8.80 10.94 1.81
C ASP A 101 -7.41 11.58 1.80
N LEU A 102 -6.42 10.87 1.31
CA LEU A 102 -5.05 11.34 1.21
C LEU A 102 -4.74 12.02 -0.13
N ASN A 103 -5.74 12.17 -1.00
CA ASN A 103 -5.60 12.77 -2.33
C ASN A 103 -4.60 12.03 -3.21
N ILE A 104 -4.55 10.70 -3.08
CA ILE A 104 -3.70 9.85 -3.93
C ILE A 104 -4.47 9.55 -5.22
N PRO A 105 -3.91 9.88 -6.39
CA PRO A 105 -4.59 9.62 -7.66
C PRO A 105 -4.70 8.14 -7.98
N THR A 106 -5.72 7.79 -8.77
CA THR A 106 -5.91 6.41 -9.23
C THR A 106 -5.02 6.03 -10.39
N ASP A 107 -4.40 6.99 -11.04
CA ASP A 107 -3.40 6.72 -12.08
C ASP A 107 -2.15 6.15 -11.40
N PRO A 108 -1.74 4.91 -11.72
CA PRO A 108 -0.60 4.27 -11.06
C PRO A 108 0.69 5.09 -11.16
N LYS A 109 0.94 5.71 -12.31
CA LYS A 109 2.15 6.51 -12.50
C LYS A 109 2.17 7.71 -11.54
N LYS A 110 1.05 8.41 -11.40
CA LYS A 110 0.94 9.56 -10.51
C LYS A 110 1.02 9.15 -9.05
N ALA A 111 0.42 8.00 -8.70
CA ALA A 111 0.53 7.47 -7.35
C ALA A 111 1.98 7.13 -7.01
N MET A 112 2.71 6.53 -7.95
CA MET A 112 4.13 6.23 -7.75
C MET A 112 4.97 7.49 -7.60
N GLU A 113 4.66 8.56 -8.32
CA GLU A 113 5.33 9.84 -8.16
C GLU A 113 5.20 10.39 -6.75
N ILE A 114 4.02 10.24 -6.14
CA ILE A 114 3.80 10.65 -4.75
C ILE A 114 4.68 9.83 -3.80
N ILE A 115 4.75 8.52 -4.00
CA ILE A 115 5.60 7.66 -3.18
C ILE A 115 7.07 8.09 -3.31
N LEU A 116 7.51 8.43 -4.51
CA LEU A 116 8.89 8.87 -4.77
C LEU A 116 9.24 10.20 -4.12
N GLU A 117 8.26 11.04 -3.80
CA GLU A 117 8.49 12.28 -3.06
C GLU A 117 8.90 12.01 -1.61
N GLU A 118 8.61 10.81 -1.10
CA GLU A 118 8.97 10.38 0.25
C GLU A 118 8.47 11.33 1.35
N ASN A 119 7.33 11.97 1.11
CA ASN A 119 6.70 12.85 2.08
C ASN A 119 5.78 12.02 2.98
N ILE A 120 6.32 11.57 4.10
CA ILE A 120 5.63 10.67 5.02
C ILE A 120 4.80 11.47 6.00
N ILE A 121 3.52 11.09 6.13
CA ILE A 121 2.62 11.65 7.12
C ILE A 121 2.14 10.56 8.07
N SER A 122 1.72 10.96 9.26
CA SER A 122 1.11 10.04 10.22
C SER A 122 -0.40 10.11 10.07
N ILE A 123 -1.05 8.94 10.07
CA ILE A 123 -2.51 8.86 10.02
C ILE A 123 -3.01 8.05 11.20
N ASP A 124 -4.27 8.27 11.57
CA ASP A 124 -4.91 7.51 12.61
C ASP A 124 -5.43 6.18 12.06
N TYR A 125 -5.57 5.21 12.94
CA TYR A 125 -6.24 3.97 12.62
C TYR A 125 -7.30 3.69 13.67
N GLY A 126 -8.29 2.87 13.32
CA GLY A 126 -9.31 2.46 14.25
C GLY A 126 -9.28 0.97 14.50
N THR A 127 -10.00 0.54 15.53
CA THR A 127 -10.20 -0.88 15.80
C THR A 127 -11.69 -1.16 16.03
N VAL A 128 -12.15 -2.25 15.43
CA VAL A 128 -13.51 -2.76 15.66
C VAL A 128 -13.38 -4.25 15.95
N ASN A 129 -13.82 -4.69 17.12
CA ASN A 129 -13.69 -6.09 17.56
C ASN A 129 -12.26 -6.59 17.41
N ASP A 130 -11.29 -5.81 17.88
CA ASP A 130 -9.86 -6.10 17.83
C ASP A 130 -9.25 -6.15 16.43
N ARG A 131 -10.01 -5.76 15.42
CA ARG A 131 -9.49 -5.64 14.05
C ARG A 131 -9.13 -4.21 13.74
N ILE A 132 -7.96 -4.03 13.15
CA ILE A 132 -7.47 -2.72 12.73
C ILE A 132 -8.09 -2.35 11.39
N PHE A 133 -8.50 -1.10 11.25
CA PHE A 133 -8.92 -0.57 9.96
C PHE A 133 -8.28 0.80 9.72
N LEU A 134 -7.92 1.04 8.49
CA LEU A 134 -7.32 2.29 8.03
C LEU A 134 -8.26 3.07 7.11
N CYS A 135 -9.14 2.35 6.43
CA CYS A 135 -10.13 2.96 5.55
C CYS A 135 -11.32 3.40 6.36
N THR A 136 -12.06 4.38 5.87
CA THR A 136 -13.30 4.82 6.46
C THR A 136 -14.26 3.65 6.56
N CYS A 137 -14.68 3.33 7.75
CA CYS A 137 -15.50 2.15 7.95
C CYS A 137 -17.01 2.42 7.90
N GLY A 138 -17.41 3.62 7.66
CA GLY A 138 -18.82 3.96 7.58
C GLY A 138 -19.62 3.74 8.85
N VAL A 139 -18.97 3.73 10.01
CA VAL A 139 -19.63 3.59 11.30
C VAL A 139 -19.95 4.96 11.84
N GLY A 140 -21.16 5.14 12.36
CA GLY A 140 -21.58 6.43 12.90
C GLY A 140 -21.75 7.47 11.80
N PHE A 141 -20.99 8.53 11.85
CA PHE A 141 -21.15 9.65 10.93
C PHE A 141 -21.06 9.25 9.46
N ASP A 142 -20.08 8.43 9.12
CA ASP A 142 -19.85 8.05 7.72
C ASP A 142 -20.96 7.17 7.16
N ALA A 143 -21.62 6.40 8.02
CA ALA A 143 -22.71 5.53 7.58
C ALA A 143 -23.92 6.32 7.11
N GLU A 144 -24.05 7.56 7.50
CA GLU A 144 -25.16 8.42 7.12
C GLU A 144 -24.92 9.15 5.81
N VAL A 145 -23.73 9.10 5.33
CA VAL A 145 -23.32 9.78 4.10
C VAL A 145 -23.30 8.78 2.91
#